data_5ee1e688ac4691ac2ccf109899852ab3
#
_entry.id   5ee1e688ac4691ac2ccf109899852ab3
#
_cell.length_a   1.000
_cell.length_b   1.000
_cell.length_c   1.000
_cell.angle_alpha   90.00
_cell.angle_beta   90.00
_cell.angle_gamma   90.00
#
_symmetry.space_group_name_H-M   'P 1'
#
loop_
_entity.id
_entity.type
_entity.pdbx_description
1 polymer ?
#
loop_
_entity_poly.entity_id
_entity_poly.type
_entity_poly.pdbx_seq_one_letter_code
_entity_poly.pdbx_strand_id
1 'polypeptide(L)'
;VSAGSPAGLAPLLVGERLDSLRGLLDAAGVDSLLVTSSTNIRYLTGFTGSAGSLWVDVDRAVLVTDGRYRDQAPDQTGAAGAVVDVVVVGGGDRSPIATLAGGCSRVGLEAGSITWAEQRRLAELLPSTPLATDGLVEGLRE
;
A
#
# COMPACT_ATOMS: atom_id res chain seq x y z
N VAL A 1 -8.62 25.07 -6.08
CA VAL A 1 -8.65 24.66 -6.63
C VAL A 1 -8.69 24.55 -7.61
N SER A 2 -8.60 24.55 -7.90
CA SER A 2 -8.50 24.46 -8.71
C SER A 2 -8.67 24.03 -9.50
N ALA A 3 -8.72 24.02 -10.00
CA ALA A 3 -8.90 23.63 -10.69
C ALA A 3 -9.07 22.67 -11.09
N GLY A 4 -9.10 22.53 -11.46
CA GLY A 4 -9.06 21.59 -11.81
C GLY A 4 -9.93 20.67 -12.14
N SER A 5 -10.07 19.80 -11.70
CA SER A 5 -10.89 18.69 -11.91
C SER A 5 -12.33 19.02 -11.75
N PRO A 6 -13.23 18.18 -12.12
CA PRO A 6 -14.63 18.32 -11.85
C PRO A 6 -14.81 18.71 -10.40
N ALA A 7 -15.73 19.54 -10.16
CA ALA A 7 -15.88 20.17 -8.87
C ALA A 7 -14.69 21.02 -8.47
N GLY A 8 -13.79 21.31 -9.41
CA GLY A 8 -12.66 22.18 -9.19
C GLY A 8 -11.53 21.61 -8.37
N LEU A 9 -11.53 20.31 -8.15
CA LEU A 9 -10.49 19.68 -7.32
C LEU A 9 -9.25 19.37 -8.15
N ALA A 10 -8.10 19.78 -7.64
CA ALA A 10 -6.84 19.40 -8.23
C ALA A 10 -6.51 17.94 -7.90
N PRO A 11 -5.78 17.25 -8.79
CA PRO A 11 -5.27 15.93 -8.47
C PRO A 11 -4.34 15.97 -7.25
N LEU A 12 -4.33 14.92 -6.46
CA LEU A 12 -3.43 14.80 -5.32
C LEU A 12 -2.00 14.67 -5.78
N LEU A 13 -1.09 15.38 -5.13
CA LEU A 13 0.34 15.16 -5.28
C LEU A 13 0.70 13.81 -4.66
N VAL A 14 1.74 13.15 -5.18
CA VAL A 14 2.12 11.83 -4.69
C VAL A 14 2.36 11.84 -3.18
N GLY A 15 3.02 12.87 -2.67
CA GLY A 15 3.27 12.99 -1.24
C GLY A 15 2.03 13.11 -0.36
N GLU A 16 0.88 13.42 -0.95
CA GLU A 16 -0.39 13.57 -0.23
C GLU A 16 -1.24 12.31 -0.25
N ARG A 17 -0.93 11.37 -1.14
CA ARG A 17 -1.82 10.24 -1.41
C ARG A 17 -1.87 9.24 -0.27
N LEU A 18 -0.76 9.01 0.40
CA LEU A 18 -0.71 8.12 1.55
C LEU A 18 -1.54 8.66 2.72
N ASP A 19 -1.47 9.95 2.99
CA ASP A 19 -2.28 10.55 4.04
C ASP A 19 -3.76 10.50 3.70
N SER A 20 -4.11 10.71 2.43
CA SER A 20 -5.49 10.57 1.98
C SER A 20 -6.00 9.15 2.16
N LEU A 21 -5.18 8.16 1.84
CA LEU A 21 -5.53 6.76 2.08
C LEU A 21 -5.73 6.48 3.57
N ARG A 22 -4.83 6.97 4.42
CA ARG A 22 -4.96 6.80 5.88
C ARG A 22 -6.29 7.32 6.40
N GLY A 23 -6.76 8.42 5.85
CA GLY A 23 -8.05 9.00 6.23
C GLY A 23 -9.26 8.13 5.89
N LEU A 24 -9.08 7.13 5.01
CA LEU A 24 -10.16 6.24 4.60
C LEU A 24 -10.20 4.93 5.40
N LEU A 25 -9.14 4.61 6.14
CA LEU A 25 -9.02 3.29 6.76
C LEU A 25 -10.12 3.02 7.78
N ASP A 26 -10.40 3.98 8.65
CA ASP A 26 -11.37 3.79 9.71
C ASP A 26 -12.77 3.51 9.17
N ALA A 27 -13.20 4.29 8.19
CA ALA A 27 -14.51 4.09 7.55
C ALA A 27 -14.60 2.74 6.82
N ALA A 28 -13.47 2.22 6.38
CA ALA A 28 -13.40 0.90 5.75
C ALA A 28 -13.35 -0.24 6.77
N GLY A 29 -13.29 0.08 8.06
CA GLY A 29 -13.28 -0.91 9.12
C GLY A 29 -11.92 -1.54 9.37
N VAL A 30 -10.84 -0.91 8.92
CA VAL A 30 -9.48 -1.45 9.06
C VAL A 30 -8.56 -0.43 9.72
N ASP A 31 -7.47 -0.89 10.29
CA ASP A 31 -6.43 -0.04 10.87
C ASP A 31 -5.15 -0.05 10.03
N SER A 32 -5.13 -0.88 9.01
CA SER A 32 -4.00 -1.00 8.08
C SER A 32 -4.46 -1.60 6.77
N LEU A 33 -3.69 -1.36 5.72
CA LEU A 33 -3.98 -1.92 4.40
C LEU A 33 -2.69 -2.45 3.78
N LEU A 34 -2.75 -3.68 3.30
CA LEU A 34 -1.67 -4.22 2.47
C LEU A 34 -2.06 -4.05 1.01
N VAL A 35 -1.33 -3.18 0.31
CA VAL A 35 -1.55 -2.89 -1.11
C VAL A 35 -0.67 -3.83 -1.92
N THR A 36 -1.28 -4.67 -2.74
CA THR A 36 -0.58 -5.63 -3.58
C THR A 36 -0.74 -5.35 -5.07
N SER A 37 -1.69 -4.52 -5.46
CA SER A 37 -1.86 -4.08 -6.84
C SER A 37 -0.69 -3.19 -7.25
N SER A 38 0.05 -3.58 -8.29
CA SER A 38 1.19 -2.79 -8.77
C SER A 38 0.77 -1.41 -9.26
N THR A 39 -0.41 -1.30 -9.86
CA THR A 39 -0.96 0.00 -10.28
C THR A 39 -1.19 0.91 -9.07
N ASN A 40 -1.72 0.37 -7.99
CA ASN A 40 -1.98 1.14 -6.79
C ASN A 40 -0.69 1.50 -6.05
N ILE A 41 0.29 0.61 -6.01
CA ILE A 41 1.61 0.90 -5.44
C ILE A 41 2.26 2.05 -6.20
N ARG A 42 2.22 2.00 -7.53
CA ARG A 42 2.76 3.08 -8.36
C ARG A 42 2.06 4.41 -8.09
N TYR A 43 0.73 4.38 -8.00
CA TYR A 43 -0.05 5.58 -7.71
C TYR A 43 0.37 6.21 -6.36
N LEU A 44 0.52 5.38 -5.33
CA LEU A 44 0.80 5.86 -3.98
C LEU A 44 2.27 6.24 -3.76
N THR A 45 3.20 5.64 -4.48
CA THR A 45 4.63 5.77 -4.15
C THR A 45 5.53 6.14 -5.31
N GLY A 46 5.08 6.00 -6.54
CA GLY A 46 5.92 6.17 -7.73
C GLY A 46 6.75 4.94 -8.10
N PHE A 47 6.71 3.88 -7.30
CA PHE A 47 7.46 2.67 -7.58
C PHE A 47 6.84 1.89 -8.74
N THR A 48 7.64 1.54 -9.75
CA THR A 48 7.18 0.86 -10.96
C THR A 48 7.67 -0.58 -11.09
N GLY A 49 8.38 -1.11 -10.10
CA GLY A 49 8.87 -2.48 -10.15
C GLY A 49 7.75 -3.51 -10.15
N SER A 50 8.03 -4.69 -10.68
CA SER A 50 7.05 -5.77 -10.83
C SER A 50 6.82 -6.58 -9.57
N ALA A 51 7.66 -6.42 -8.55
CA ALA A 51 7.53 -7.14 -7.29
C ALA A 51 7.53 -6.16 -6.13
N GLY A 52 6.44 -6.10 -5.41
CA GLY A 52 6.34 -5.22 -4.26
C GLY A 52 5.02 -5.41 -3.53
N SER A 53 5.05 -5.11 -2.25
CA SER A 53 3.86 -4.99 -1.40
C SER A 53 4.03 -3.73 -0.58
N LEU A 54 2.97 -2.96 -0.44
CA LEU A 54 3.01 -1.72 0.32
C LEU A 54 2.12 -1.85 1.55
N TRP A 55 2.73 -1.76 2.71
CA TRP A 55 2.02 -1.72 3.98
C TRP A 55 1.73 -0.27 4.35
N VAL A 56 0.48 0.04 4.66
CA VAL A 56 0.08 1.38 5.12
C VAL A 56 -0.72 1.25 6.40
N ASP A 57 -0.27 1.90 7.46
CA ASP A 57 -1.06 2.06 8.68
C ASP A 57 -1.09 3.55 9.05
N VAL A 58 -1.67 3.87 10.22
CA VAL A 58 -1.85 5.27 10.62
C VAL A 58 -0.53 6.01 10.82
N ASP A 59 0.55 5.28 11.10
CA ASP A 59 1.83 5.90 11.46
C ASP A 59 2.89 5.79 10.37
N ARG A 60 2.78 4.82 9.47
CA ARG A 60 3.89 4.52 8.55
C ARG A 60 3.42 3.91 7.24
N ALA A 61 4.33 3.89 6.27
CA ALA A 61 4.18 3.16 5.02
C ALA A 61 5.50 2.46 4.74
N VAL A 62 5.44 1.17 4.41
CA VAL A 62 6.62 0.35 4.16
C VAL A 62 6.46 -0.39 2.84
N LEU A 63 7.38 -0.15 1.91
CA LEU A 63 7.43 -0.85 0.64
C LEU A 63 8.38 -2.03 0.77
N VAL A 64 7.85 -3.24 0.64
CA VAL A 64 8.64 -4.48 0.68
C VAL A 64 8.84 -4.95 -0.75
N THR A 65 10.09 -5.08 -1.17
CA THR A 65 10.44 -5.51 -2.52
C THR A 65 11.64 -6.47 -2.46
N ASP A 66 12.14 -6.90 -3.61
CA ASP A 66 13.29 -7.81 -3.64
C ASP A 66 14.56 -7.11 -4.15
N GLY A 67 15.66 -7.87 -4.19
CA GLY A 67 16.98 -7.31 -4.50
C GLY A 67 17.11 -6.69 -5.89
N ARG A 68 16.23 -7.03 -6.83
CA ARG A 68 16.23 -6.41 -8.17
C ARG A 68 15.98 -4.92 -8.11
N TYR A 69 15.26 -4.47 -7.09
CA TYR A 69 14.79 -3.10 -6.96
C TYR A 69 15.44 -2.35 -5.80
N ARG A 70 16.59 -2.86 -5.30
CA ARG A 70 17.30 -2.28 -4.16
C ARG A 70 17.58 -0.79 -4.33
N ASP A 71 17.99 -0.39 -5.54
CA ASP A 71 18.30 1.03 -5.83
C ASP A 71 17.09 1.74 -6.42
N GLN A 72 16.34 1.07 -7.29
CA GLN A 72 15.21 1.67 -7.98
C GLN A 72 14.09 2.10 -7.01
N ALA A 73 13.81 1.29 -5.99
CA ALA A 73 12.71 1.60 -5.08
C ALA A 73 12.95 2.88 -4.28
N PRO A 74 14.09 3.05 -3.58
CA PRO A 74 14.31 4.32 -2.88
C PRO A 74 14.46 5.52 -3.83
N ASP A 75 15.04 5.31 -5.01
CA ASP A 75 15.18 6.39 -5.99
C ASP A 75 13.81 6.88 -6.47
N GLN A 76 12.93 5.96 -6.85
CA GLN A 76 11.61 6.33 -7.38
C GLN A 76 10.69 6.91 -6.31
N THR A 77 10.65 6.32 -5.13
CA THR A 77 9.79 6.83 -4.06
C THR A 77 10.27 8.19 -3.57
N GLY A 78 11.58 8.38 -3.47
CA GLY A 78 12.15 9.67 -3.09
C GLY A 78 11.87 10.75 -4.14
N ALA A 79 12.05 10.41 -5.42
CA ALA A 79 11.79 11.36 -6.51
C ALA A 79 10.31 11.76 -6.57
N ALA A 80 9.42 10.85 -6.22
CA ALA A 80 7.98 11.11 -6.20
C ALA A 80 7.52 11.89 -4.96
N GLY A 81 8.37 12.00 -3.95
CA GLY A 81 8.01 12.65 -2.68
C GLY A 81 7.17 11.79 -1.77
N ALA A 82 7.16 10.49 -1.97
CA ALA A 82 6.43 9.57 -1.10
C ALA A 82 7.27 9.27 0.15
N VAL A 83 6.64 9.38 1.32
CA VAL A 83 7.31 9.08 2.59
C VAL A 83 7.07 7.61 2.93
N VAL A 84 7.97 6.76 2.48
CA VAL A 84 7.92 5.32 2.71
C VAL A 84 9.29 4.80 3.11
N ASP A 85 9.31 3.77 3.95
CA ASP A 85 10.51 2.99 4.20
C ASP A 85 10.56 1.86 3.18
N VAL A 86 11.76 1.55 2.68
CA VAL A 86 11.94 0.46 1.71
C VAL A 86 12.66 -0.69 2.41
N VAL A 87 12.07 -1.87 2.34
CA VAL A 87 12.65 -3.10 2.90
C VAL A 87 12.86 -4.08 1.75
N VAL A 88 14.09 -4.57 1.62
CA VAL A 88 14.46 -5.51 0.57
C VAL A 88 14.56 -6.91 1.17
N VAL A 89 13.86 -7.87 0.57
CA VAL A 89 13.81 -9.25 1.05
C VAL A 89 14.25 -10.22 -0.04
N GLY A 90 14.54 -11.44 0.34
CA GLY A 90 14.75 -12.53 -0.62
C GLY A 90 13.40 -13.08 -1.11
N GLY A 91 13.37 -13.43 -2.36
CA GLY A 91 12.29 -14.11 -3.09
C GLY A 91 10.95 -14.37 -2.41
N GLY A 92 10.13 -13.35 -2.26
CA GLY A 92 8.77 -13.53 -1.73
C GLY A 92 8.66 -13.68 -0.22
N ASP A 93 9.72 -13.37 0.52
CA ASP A 93 9.67 -13.39 1.98
C ASP A 93 8.68 -12.34 2.48
N ARG A 94 7.69 -12.76 3.26
CA ARG A 94 6.64 -11.91 3.81
C ARG A 94 6.79 -11.64 5.30
N SER A 95 7.92 -12.04 5.89
CA SER A 95 8.12 -11.86 7.33
C SER A 95 8.07 -10.39 7.78
N PRO A 96 8.53 -9.40 6.98
CA PRO A 96 8.34 -8.01 7.37
C PRO A 96 6.86 -7.62 7.51
N ILE A 97 5.99 -8.16 6.65
CA ILE A 97 4.56 -7.90 6.73
C ILE A 97 3.98 -8.47 8.03
N ALA A 98 4.37 -9.68 8.39
CA ALA A 98 3.92 -10.30 9.64
C ALA A 98 4.35 -9.47 10.85
N THR A 99 5.58 -8.95 10.83
CA THR A 99 6.10 -8.11 11.91
C THR A 99 5.30 -6.81 12.03
N LEU A 100 5.03 -6.15 10.90
CA LEU A 100 4.24 -4.93 10.88
C LEU A 100 2.82 -5.19 11.39
N ALA A 101 2.21 -6.28 10.95
CA ALA A 101 0.86 -6.64 11.32
C ALA A 101 0.71 -6.98 12.80
N GLY A 102 1.80 -7.29 13.49
CA GLY A 102 1.77 -7.56 14.92
C GLY A 102 1.29 -6.39 15.75
N GLY A 103 1.38 -5.17 15.25
CA GLY A 103 0.86 -3.98 15.92
C GLY A 103 -0.55 -3.58 15.51
N CYS A 104 -1.20 -4.37 14.65
CA CYS A 104 -2.51 -4.04 14.10
C CYS A 104 -3.50 -5.19 14.35
N SER A 105 -4.77 -4.85 14.44
CA SER A 105 -5.81 -5.84 14.70
C SER A 105 -6.78 -6.04 13.53
N ARG A 106 -6.84 -5.10 12.60
CA ARG A 106 -7.78 -5.14 11.47
C ARG A 106 -7.04 -4.83 10.17
N VAL A 107 -6.34 -5.83 9.65
CA VAL A 107 -5.56 -5.69 8.42
C VAL A 107 -6.47 -5.87 7.22
N GLY A 108 -6.52 -4.88 6.34
CA GLY A 108 -7.28 -4.94 5.10
C GLY A 108 -6.44 -5.48 3.94
N LEU A 109 -7.08 -6.22 3.06
CA LEU A 109 -6.50 -6.65 1.79
C LEU A 109 -7.38 -6.16 0.65
N GLU A 110 -6.77 -5.94 -0.51
CA GLU A 110 -7.47 -5.46 -1.70
C GLU A 110 -8.22 -6.61 -2.37
N ALA A 111 -9.47 -6.81 -1.99
CA ALA A 111 -10.26 -7.96 -2.43
C ALA A 111 -10.47 -8.00 -3.95
N GLY A 112 -10.49 -6.85 -4.60
CA GLY A 112 -10.71 -6.77 -6.04
C GLY A 112 -9.49 -7.10 -6.89
N SER A 113 -8.29 -7.20 -6.29
CA SER A 113 -7.05 -7.41 -7.04
C SER A 113 -6.20 -8.55 -6.52
N ILE A 114 -6.38 -8.96 -5.27
CA ILE A 114 -5.57 -10.02 -4.69
C ILE A 114 -6.04 -11.40 -5.17
N THR A 115 -5.11 -12.31 -5.42
CA THR A 115 -5.48 -13.67 -5.79
C THR A 115 -5.93 -14.45 -4.57
N TRP A 116 -6.74 -15.50 -4.80
CA TRP A 116 -7.16 -16.38 -3.73
C TRP A 116 -5.96 -17.06 -3.05
N ALA A 117 -4.96 -17.46 -3.84
CA ALA A 117 -3.77 -18.11 -3.30
C ALA A 117 -2.98 -17.17 -2.39
N GLU A 118 -2.84 -15.91 -2.77
CA GLU A 118 -2.14 -14.93 -1.95
C GLU A 118 -2.94 -14.60 -0.69
N GLN A 119 -4.25 -14.48 -0.80
CA GLN A 119 -5.11 -14.24 0.35
C GLN A 119 -4.94 -15.36 1.38
N ARG A 120 -4.91 -16.62 0.92
CA ARG A 120 -4.73 -17.76 1.83
C ARG A 120 -3.38 -17.74 2.51
N ARG A 121 -2.31 -17.42 1.78
CA ARG A 121 -0.96 -17.32 2.36
C ARG A 121 -0.91 -16.25 3.43
N LEU A 122 -1.50 -15.09 3.15
CA LEU A 122 -1.53 -13.98 4.11
C LEU A 122 -2.40 -14.31 5.32
N ALA A 123 -3.52 -15.01 5.13
CA ALA A 123 -4.39 -15.41 6.23
C ALA A 123 -3.67 -16.34 7.22
N GLU A 124 -2.76 -17.18 6.73
CA GLU A 124 -1.94 -18.04 7.58
C GLU A 124 -0.83 -17.28 8.29
N LEU A 125 -0.31 -16.24 7.66
CA LEU A 125 0.83 -15.47 8.15
C LEU A 125 0.43 -14.41 9.16
N LEU A 126 -0.71 -13.76 8.96
CA LEU A 126 -1.12 -12.62 9.76
C LEU A 126 -1.69 -13.08 11.12
N PRO A 127 -1.49 -12.28 12.19
CA PRO A 127 -1.94 -12.67 13.53
C PRO A 127 -3.46 -12.67 13.70
N SER A 128 -4.18 -11.96 12.83
CA SER A 128 -5.65 -11.96 12.84
C SER A 128 -6.15 -12.18 11.42
N THR A 129 -7.41 -12.58 11.29
CA THR A 129 -8.03 -12.81 9.99
C THR A 129 -8.06 -11.52 9.19
N PRO A 130 -7.48 -11.50 7.98
CA PRO A 130 -7.52 -10.31 7.15
C PRO A 130 -8.94 -9.99 6.67
N LEU A 131 -9.19 -8.72 6.45
CA LEU A 131 -10.51 -8.20 6.06
C LEU A 131 -10.48 -7.75 4.62
N ALA A 132 -11.58 -7.94 3.91
CA ALA A 132 -11.70 -7.46 2.54
C ALA A 132 -11.96 -5.95 2.54
N THR A 133 -11.24 -5.24 1.67
CA THR A 133 -11.54 -3.85 1.36
C THR A 133 -11.90 -3.75 -0.12
N ASP A 134 -12.59 -2.69 -0.51
CA ASP A 134 -13.05 -2.54 -1.87
C ASP A 134 -12.79 -1.12 -2.37
N GLY A 135 -11.89 -1.00 -3.33
CA GLY A 135 -11.72 0.22 -4.09
C GLY A 135 -11.15 1.42 -3.33
N LEU A 136 -10.43 1.23 -2.22
CA LEU A 136 -9.91 2.36 -1.43
C LEU A 136 -8.94 3.21 -2.24
N VAL A 137 -7.93 2.59 -2.83
CA VAL A 137 -6.93 3.32 -3.63
C VAL A 137 -7.53 3.73 -4.97
N GLU A 138 -8.31 2.86 -5.58
CA GLU A 138 -8.97 3.17 -6.85
C GLU A 138 -9.85 4.42 -6.74
N GLY A 139 -10.54 4.59 -5.61
CA GLY A 139 -11.34 5.79 -5.37
C GLY A 139 -10.50 7.06 -5.32
N LEU A 140 -9.27 7.00 -4.84
CA LEU A 140 -8.37 8.15 -4.83
C LEU A 140 -7.85 8.50 -6.22
N ARG A 141 -7.78 7.51 -7.12
CA ARG A 141 -7.25 7.70 -8.47
C ARG A 141 -8.26 8.33 -9.42
N GLU A 142 -9.51 8.35 -9.06
CA GLU A 142 -10.57 8.93 -9.90
C GLU A 142 -10.59 10.45 -9.88
#